data_93174bab6487ba8d9c04ee4f8a198cc0
#
_entry.id   93174bab6487ba8d9c04ee4f8a198cc0
#
_cell.length_a   1.000
_cell.length_b   1.000
_cell.length_c   1.000
_cell.angle_alpha   90.00
_cell.angle_beta   90.00
_cell.angle_gamma   90.00
#
_symmetry.space_group_name_H-M   'P 1'
#
loop_
_entity.id
_entity.type
_entity.pdbx_description
1 polymer ?
#
loop_
_entity_poly.entity_id
_entity_poly.type
_entity_poly.pdbx_seq_one_letter_code
_entity_poly.pdbx_strand_id
1 'polypeptide(L)'
;NFILGEAPELRNFYVGAGFNAFGIASGGGAGMALAEWVATGAAPFDLWPVDIRRFGRVHGDINWVRDRTVEAYGKHYTIAWPSEEMRSCRPVRRSPLYAHLTAAGACFGEKLGWERPNWFADLGAGEVAEDRYSYQRPGWWDAVAREHRACRETAVLIDQTSFAKFRLKGPGAARDLNRIAAGNVDRAVGSLTYTQMLNRKGGIECDLTVARVAEDEFHI
;
A
#
# COMPACT_ATOMS: atom_id res chain seq x y z
N ASN A 1 14.88 2.17 -4.89
CA ASN A 1 14.95 3.29 -3.95
C ASN A 1 15.92 2.94 -2.82
N PHE A 2 16.65 3.93 -2.31
CA PHE A 2 17.49 3.79 -1.13
C PHE A 2 16.66 3.52 0.15
N ILE A 3 17.33 3.26 1.26
CA ILE A 3 16.71 2.88 2.53
C ILE A 3 17.09 3.92 3.57
N LEU A 4 16.10 4.51 4.23
CA LEU A 4 16.29 5.41 5.36
C LEU A 4 15.42 4.97 6.55
N GLY A 5 15.87 5.33 7.75
CA GLY A 5 15.04 5.29 8.95
C GLY A 5 15.52 4.38 10.05
N GLU A 6 14.77 4.36 11.13
CA GLU A 6 15.03 3.50 12.28
C GLU A 6 14.62 2.07 11.98
N ALA A 7 15.53 1.12 12.23
CA ALA A 7 15.25 -0.29 12.05
C ALA A 7 14.18 -0.76 13.04
N PRO A 8 13.11 -1.44 12.59
CA PRO A 8 12.01 -1.83 13.48
C PRO A 8 12.42 -2.84 14.57
N GLU A 9 13.51 -3.55 14.37
CA GLU A 9 14.04 -4.57 15.30
C GLU A 9 14.97 -3.99 16.38
N LEU A 10 15.51 -2.78 16.17
CA LEU A 10 16.54 -2.19 17.03
C LEU A 10 16.29 -0.70 17.27
N ARG A 11 15.97 -0.35 18.51
CA ARG A 11 15.83 1.06 18.91
C ARG A 11 17.15 1.81 18.75
N ASN A 12 17.05 3.06 18.28
CA ASN A 12 18.19 3.97 18.06
C ASN A 12 19.22 3.45 17.04
N PHE A 13 18.84 2.49 16.22
CA PHE A 13 19.63 2.02 15.10
C PHE A 13 19.05 2.55 13.78
N TYR A 14 19.71 3.53 13.20
CA TYR A 14 19.26 4.19 11.99
C TYR A 14 20.08 3.73 10.77
N VAL A 15 19.41 3.58 9.65
CA VAL A 15 19.98 3.11 8.40
C VAL A 15 19.88 4.20 7.34
N GLY A 16 20.99 4.41 6.63
CA GLY A 16 21.03 5.18 5.39
C GLY A 16 21.87 4.41 4.37
N ALA A 17 21.21 3.67 3.46
CA ALA A 17 21.90 2.72 2.57
C ALA A 17 21.21 2.56 1.23
N GLY A 18 21.89 1.86 0.29
CA GLY A 18 21.29 1.44 -0.98
C GLY A 18 21.03 2.57 -1.97
N PHE A 19 21.82 3.62 -1.96
CA PHE A 19 21.61 4.79 -2.82
C PHE A 19 21.81 4.53 -4.32
N ASN A 20 22.48 3.45 -4.71
CA ASN A 20 22.56 2.97 -6.10
C ASN A 20 22.85 4.09 -7.12
N ALA A 21 24.04 4.65 -7.08
CA ALA A 21 24.52 5.76 -7.90
C ALA A 21 23.96 7.16 -7.52
N PHE A 22 22.91 7.27 -6.74
CA PHE A 22 22.33 8.57 -6.32
C PHE A 22 22.88 9.10 -5.00
N GLY A 23 23.93 8.47 -4.42
CA GLY A 23 24.44 8.84 -3.10
C GLY A 23 24.93 10.29 -3.01
N ILE A 24 25.64 10.79 -4.03
CA ILE A 24 26.12 12.16 -4.07
C ILE A 24 24.93 13.15 -4.12
N ALA A 25 24.00 12.92 -5.02
CA ALA A 25 22.83 13.80 -5.19
C ALA A 25 21.87 13.77 -3.99
N SER A 26 21.72 12.61 -3.34
CA SER A 26 20.72 12.41 -2.27
C SER A 26 21.32 12.52 -0.87
N GLY A 27 22.64 12.45 -0.71
CA GLY A 27 23.32 12.34 0.59
C GLY A 27 23.01 13.51 1.53
N GLY A 28 23.00 14.75 1.04
CA GLY A 28 22.67 15.92 1.83
C GLY A 28 21.23 15.87 2.37
N GLY A 29 20.25 15.63 1.50
CA GLY A 29 18.83 15.54 1.90
C GLY A 29 18.54 14.34 2.80
N ALA A 30 19.12 13.19 2.49
CA ALA A 30 18.98 11.99 3.31
C ALA A 30 19.62 12.18 4.70
N GLY A 31 20.81 12.80 4.76
CA GLY A 31 21.50 13.12 6.02
C GLY A 31 20.70 14.08 6.88
N MET A 32 20.15 15.14 6.29
CA MET A 32 19.27 16.08 6.98
C MET A 32 18.04 15.38 7.56
N ALA A 33 17.34 14.59 6.75
CA ALA A 33 16.14 13.88 7.19
C ALA A 33 16.44 12.89 8.32
N LEU A 34 17.53 12.12 8.22
CA LEU A 34 17.95 11.21 9.29
C LEU A 34 18.37 11.94 10.56
N ALA A 35 19.13 13.04 10.45
CA ALA A 35 19.55 13.83 11.60
C ALA A 35 18.34 14.38 12.38
N GLU A 36 17.36 14.93 11.67
CA GLU A 36 16.12 15.40 12.29
C GLU A 36 15.32 14.26 12.91
N TRP A 37 15.22 13.11 12.22
CA TRP A 37 14.53 11.93 12.77
C TRP A 37 15.21 11.43 14.06
N VAL A 38 16.55 11.32 14.08
CA VAL A 38 17.31 10.95 15.28
C VAL A 38 17.06 11.93 16.42
N ALA A 39 17.06 13.24 16.12
CA ALA A 39 16.89 14.27 17.12
C ALA A 39 15.47 14.36 17.70
N THR A 40 14.46 14.09 16.89
CA THR A 40 13.04 14.28 17.27
C THR A 40 12.31 12.97 17.57
N GLY A 41 12.88 11.83 17.19
CA GLY A 41 12.26 10.50 17.30
C GLY A 41 11.18 10.22 16.24
N ALA A 42 11.04 11.09 15.23
CA ALA A 42 10.06 10.93 14.17
C ALA A 42 10.59 11.46 12.83
N ALA A 43 10.16 10.85 11.72
CA ALA A 43 10.48 11.35 10.40
C ALA A 43 9.98 12.80 10.22
N PRO A 44 10.78 13.68 9.60
CA PRO A 44 10.42 15.10 9.45
C PRO A 44 9.22 15.32 8.50
N PHE A 45 9.06 14.44 7.53
CA PHE A 45 7.99 14.43 6.53
C PHE A 45 7.74 12.98 6.07
N ASP A 46 6.82 12.75 5.14
CA ASP A 46 6.55 11.42 4.61
C ASP A 46 7.75 10.86 3.84
N LEU A 47 8.40 9.85 4.42
CA LEU A 47 9.53 9.13 3.84
C LEU A 47 9.17 7.71 3.42
N TRP A 48 7.87 7.35 3.40
CA TRP A 48 7.43 5.98 3.14
C TRP A 48 8.08 5.32 1.91
N PRO A 49 8.27 5.99 0.77
CA PRO A 49 8.92 5.37 -0.39
C PRO A 49 10.36 4.92 -0.17
N VAL A 50 11.01 5.40 0.87
CA VAL A 50 12.40 5.08 1.24
C VAL A 50 12.53 4.55 2.68
N ASP A 51 11.46 4.52 3.46
CA ASP A 51 11.45 4.05 4.84
C ASP A 51 11.79 2.55 4.92
N ILE A 52 12.69 2.18 5.85
CA ILE A 52 13.06 0.78 6.06
C ILE A 52 11.86 -0.09 6.46
N ARG A 53 10.85 0.47 7.11
CA ARG A 53 9.63 -0.23 7.51
C ARG A 53 8.75 -0.71 6.37
N ARG A 54 9.01 -0.26 5.12
CA ARG A 54 8.31 -0.76 3.92
C ARG A 54 8.66 -2.21 3.60
N PHE A 55 9.73 -2.74 4.16
CA PHE A 55 10.16 -4.11 3.92
C PHE A 55 9.46 -5.09 4.88
N GLY A 56 9.03 -6.22 4.33
CA GLY A 56 8.53 -7.36 5.08
C GLY A 56 9.44 -8.58 4.89
N ARG A 57 9.10 -9.69 5.51
CA ARG A 57 9.92 -10.92 5.53
C ARG A 57 10.35 -11.41 4.15
N VAL A 58 9.50 -11.28 3.14
CA VAL A 58 9.79 -11.72 1.76
C VAL A 58 10.99 -11.00 1.15
N HIS A 59 11.23 -9.76 1.56
CA HIS A 59 12.33 -8.94 1.05
C HIS A 59 13.70 -9.38 1.61
N GLY A 60 13.73 -10.31 2.57
CA GLY A 60 14.95 -10.95 3.05
C GLY A 60 15.38 -12.20 2.25
N ASP A 61 14.54 -12.67 1.30
CA ASP A 61 14.90 -13.78 0.42
C ASP A 61 15.88 -13.31 -0.64
N ILE A 62 17.06 -13.95 -0.72
CA ILE A 62 18.13 -13.55 -1.63
C ILE A 62 17.75 -13.69 -3.10
N ASN A 63 16.92 -14.67 -3.45
CA ASN A 63 16.45 -14.84 -4.81
C ASN A 63 15.47 -13.73 -5.18
N TRP A 64 14.57 -13.37 -4.25
CA TRP A 64 13.67 -12.23 -4.42
C TRP A 64 14.46 -10.94 -4.62
N VAL A 65 15.45 -10.68 -3.77
CA VAL A 65 16.31 -9.48 -3.86
C VAL A 65 17.05 -9.42 -5.19
N ARG A 66 17.66 -10.54 -5.61
CA ARG A 66 18.38 -10.62 -6.88
C ARG A 66 17.46 -10.31 -8.06
N ASP A 67 16.35 -11.00 -8.18
CA ASP A 67 15.49 -10.92 -9.37
C ASP A 67 14.78 -9.55 -9.43
N ARG A 68 14.35 -9.02 -8.29
CA ARG A 68 13.79 -7.65 -8.21
C ARG A 68 14.84 -6.58 -8.51
N THR A 69 16.08 -6.77 -8.07
CA THR A 69 17.18 -5.84 -8.37
C THR A 69 17.52 -5.82 -9.84
N VAL A 70 17.52 -6.98 -10.51
CA VAL A 70 17.75 -7.05 -11.96
C VAL A 70 16.69 -6.24 -12.72
N GLU A 71 15.41 -6.41 -12.40
CA GLU A 71 14.33 -5.63 -13.01
C GLU A 71 14.46 -4.14 -12.71
N ALA A 72 14.67 -3.79 -11.43
CA ALA A 72 14.80 -2.40 -11.01
C ALA A 72 16.00 -1.70 -11.67
N TYR A 73 17.13 -2.41 -11.80
CA TYR A 73 18.32 -1.89 -12.47
C TYR A 73 18.09 -1.72 -13.98
N GLY A 74 17.42 -2.68 -14.63
CA GLY A 74 17.05 -2.57 -16.04
C GLY A 74 16.15 -1.37 -16.35
N LYS A 75 15.30 -0.97 -15.38
CA LYS A 75 14.42 0.20 -15.49
C LYS A 75 15.08 1.52 -15.05
N HIS A 76 16.28 1.49 -14.51
CA HIS A 76 16.93 2.65 -13.87
C HIS A 76 17.17 3.83 -14.84
N TYR A 77 17.51 3.54 -16.08
CA TYR A 77 17.81 4.53 -17.11
C TYR A 77 16.71 4.66 -18.16
N THR A 78 15.57 4.01 -17.96
CA THR A 78 14.42 4.13 -18.85
C THR A 78 13.47 5.20 -18.33
N ILE A 79 12.72 5.80 -19.25
CA ILE A 79 11.58 6.63 -18.86
C ILE A 79 10.44 5.68 -18.47
N ALA A 80 10.02 5.74 -17.21
CA ALA A 80 8.93 4.91 -16.71
C ALA A 80 7.61 5.27 -17.40
N TRP A 81 6.82 4.26 -17.73
CA TRP A 81 5.45 4.47 -18.17
C TRP A 81 4.57 4.91 -17.00
N PRO A 82 3.57 5.77 -17.22
CA PRO A 82 2.56 6.04 -16.19
C PRO A 82 1.92 4.75 -15.71
N SER A 83 1.81 4.59 -14.38
CA SER A 83 1.24 3.40 -13.72
C SER A 83 2.00 2.09 -13.95
N GLU A 84 3.25 2.16 -14.42
CA GLU A 84 4.07 0.96 -14.59
C GLU A 84 4.41 0.33 -13.24
N GLU A 85 4.17 -0.96 -13.12
CA GLU A 85 4.49 -1.76 -11.94
C GLU A 85 5.63 -2.75 -12.19
N MET A 86 6.22 -3.25 -11.10
CA MET A 86 7.22 -4.33 -11.17
C MET A 86 6.55 -5.65 -11.50
N ARG A 87 7.22 -6.46 -12.32
CA ARG A 87 6.72 -7.77 -12.77
C ARG A 87 7.42 -8.95 -12.10
N SER A 88 8.71 -8.80 -11.77
CA SER A 88 9.47 -9.87 -11.14
C SER A 88 8.98 -10.20 -9.73
N CYS A 89 9.28 -11.41 -9.28
CA CYS A 89 9.00 -11.88 -7.92
C CYS A 89 7.51 -11.83 -7.54
N ARG A 90 6.63 -12.02 -8.50
CA ARG A 90 5.18 -12.09 -8.31
C ARG A 90 4.65 -13.46 -8.73
N PRO A 91 3.54 -13.91 -8.13
CA PRO A 91 2.79 -13.32 -7.01
C PRO A 91 3.41 -13.69 -5.65
N VAL A 92 3.34 -12.76 -4.66
CA VAL A 92 3.78 -13.02 -3.27
C VAL A 92 2.60 -13.40 -2.39
N ARG A 93 1.56 -12.58 -2.40
CA ARG A 93 0.33 -12.77 -1.61
C ARG A 93 -0.87 -12.78 -2.53
N ARG A 94 -1.77 -13.73 -2.31
CA ARG A 94 -3.02 -13.87 -3.09
C ARG A 94 -4.21 -13.89 -2.15
N SER A 95 -5.31 -13.29 -2.57
CA SER A 95 -6.58 -13.47 -1.88
C SER A 95 -7.15 -14.87 -2.14
N PRO A 96 -8.10 -15.36 -1.32
CA PRO A 96 -8.83 -16.60 -1.63
C PRO A 96 -9.59 -16.53 -2.96
N LEU A 97 -9.89 -15.32 -3.45
CA LEU A 97 -10.62 -15.10 -4.70
C LEU A 97 -9.71 -15.03 -5.93
N TYR A 98 -8.39 -15.09 -5.77
CA TYR A 98 -7.41 -14.86 -6.84
C TYR A 98 -7.70 -15.70 -8.11
N ALA A 99 -7.99 -17.01 -7.95
CA ALA A 99 -8.27 -17.87 -9.08
C ALA A 99 -9.58 -17.49 -9.81
N HIS A 100 -10.62 -17.10 -9.05
CA HIS A 100 -11.88 -16.64 -9.63
C HIS A 100 -11.72 -15.31 -10.36
N LEU A 101 -10.96 -14.38 -9.78
CA LEU A 101 -10.66 -13.09 -10.40
C LEU A 101 -9.84 -13.26 -11.68
N THR A 102 -8.85 -14.18 -11.66
CA THR A 102 -8.08 -14.53 -12.86
C THR A 102 -8.99 -15.07 -13.98
N ALA A 103 -9.88 -16.00 -13.63
CA ALA A 103 -10.84 -16.56 -14.59
C ALA A 103 -11.84 -15.51 -15.12
N ALA A 104 -12.10 -14.47 -14.36
CA ALA A 104 -12.93 -13.32 -14.75
C ALA A 104 -12.19 -12.27 -15.60
N GLY A 105 -10.92 -12.49 -15.93
CA GLY A 105 -10.14 -11.57 -16.76
C GLY A 105 -9.39 -10.49 -15.98
N ALA A 106 -9.14 -10.67 -14.69
CA ALA A 106 -8.39 -9.70 -13.90
C ALA A 106 -6.95 -9.52 -14.40
N CYS A 107 -6.57 -8.27 -14.65
CA CYS A 107 -5.18 -7.87 -14.78
C CYS A 107 -4.71 -7.36 -13.41
N PHE A 108 -3.71 -8.03 -12.85
CA PHE A 108 -3.28 -7.77 -11.48
C PHE A 108 -2.12 -6.78 -11.39
N GLY A 109 -2.20 -5.89 -10.42
CA GLY A 109 -1.10 -5.12 -9.89
C GLY A 109 -0.67 -5.58 -8.49
N GLU A 110 0.39 -5.00 -7.97
CA GLU A 110 0.93 -5.34 -6.65
C GLU A 110 0.80 -4.18 -5.66
N LYS A 111 0.29 -4.46 -4.46
CA LYS A 111 0.36 -3.54 -3.31
C LYS A 111 0.83 -4.28 -2.07
N LEU A 112 2.01 -3.92 -1.57
CA LEU A 112 2.64 -4.55 -0.39
C LEU A 112 2.70 -6.08 -0.49
N GLY A 113 3.00 -6.58 -1.68
CA GLY A 113 3.05 -8.00 -2.02
C GLY A 113 1.71 -8.66 -2.34
N TRP A 114 0.59 -7.97 -2.16
CA TRP A 114 -0.72 -8.48 -2.53
C TRP A 114 -1.02 -8.28 -4.01
N GLU A 115 -1.45 -9.35 -4.67
CA GLU A 115 -2.06 -9.27 -5.99
C GLU A 115 -3.45 -8.66 -5.87
N ARG A 116 -3.65 -7.54 -6.56
CA ARG A 116 -4.94 -6.81 -6.59
C ARG A 116 -5.34 -6.55 -8.03
N PRO A 117 -6.60 -6.83 -8.42
CA PRO A 117 -7.08 -6.47 -9.74
C PRO A 117 -6.98 -4.96 -9.95
N ASN A 118 -6.27 -4.54 -11.00
CA ASN A 118 -6.25 -3.16 -11.43
C ASN A 118 -7.42 -2.87 -12.38
N TRP A 119 -7.77 -3.85 -13.23
CA TRP A 119 -8.87 -3.79 -14.19
C TRP A 119 -9.22 -5.20 -14.68
N PHE A 120 -10.34 -5.34 -15.40
CA PHE A 120 -10.78 -6.61 -15.96
C PHE A 120 -10.92 -6.52 -17.48
N ALA A 121 -10.29 -7.47 -18.17
CA ALA A 121 -10.48 -7.68 -19.60
C ALA A 121 -11.85 -8.33 -19.88
N ASP A 122 -12.49 -7.92 -20.95
CA ASP A 122 -13.67 -8.64 -21.48
C ASP A 122 -13.19 -9.83 -22.33
N LEU A 123 -13.03 -10.97 -21.67
CA LEU A 123 -12.58 -12.21 -22.32
C LEU A 123 -13.60 -12.67 -23.38
N GLY A 124 -14.89 -12.37 -23.21
CA GLY A 124 -15.94 -12.68 -24.19
C GLY A 124 -15.78 -11.89 -25.50
N ALA A 125 -15.25 -10.67 -25.41
CA ALA A 125 -14.90 -9.84 -26.57
C ALA A 125 -13.47 -10.11 -27.11
N GLY A 126 -12.75 -11.10 -26.55
CA GLY A 126 -11.38 -11.43 -26.97
C GLY A 126 -10.31 -10.47 -26.44
N GLU A 127 -10.62 -9.64 -25.41
CA GLU A 127 -9.60 -8.82 -24.76
C GLU A 127 -8.63 -9.71 -23.96
N VAL A 128 -7.40 -9.26 -23.81
CA VAL A 128 -6.36 -9.94 -23.05
C VAL A 128 -6.05 -9.13 -21.79
N ALA A 129 -5.98 -9.83 -20.64
CA ALA A 129 -5.65 -9.23 -19.35
C ALA A 129 -4.16 -8.89 -19.25
N GLU A 130 -3.70 -7.96 -20.06
CA GLU A 130 -2.30 -7.51 -20.14
C GLU A 130 -2.23 -5.98 -20.19
N ASP A 131 -1.36 -5.39 -19.34
CA ASP A 131 -1.16 -3.95 -19.32
C ASP A 131 -0.45 -3.48 -20.59
N ARG A 132 -1.10 -2.57 -21.31
CA ARG A 132 -0.51 -1.82 -22.43
C ARG A 132 -0.36 -0.37 -22.03
N TYR A 133 0.86 -0.01 -21.68
CA TYR A 133 1.19 1.33 -21.19
C TYR A 133 1.19 2.36 -22.33
N SER A 134 0.85 3.60 -21.99
CA SER A 134 0.87 4.73 -22.92
C SER A 134 0.97 6.04 -22.14
N TYR A 135 1.62 7.06 -22.72
CA TYR A 135 1.59 8.44 -22.24
C TYR A 135 0.29 9.16 -22.55
N GLN A 136 -0.58 8.52 -23.35
CA GLN A 136 -1.92 9.00 -23.66
C GLN A 136 -2.95 8.11 -22.96
N ARG A 137 -3.87 7.48 -23.70
CA ARG A 137 -4.83 6.52 -23.18
C ARG A 137 -4.18 5.13 -23.11
N PRO A 138 -4.04 4.54 -21.92
CA PRO A 138 -3.52 3.18 -21.79
C PRO A 138 -4.52 2.15 -22.32
N GLY A 139 -4.04 0.91 -22.55
CA GLY A 139 -4.86 -0.15 -23.12
C GLY A 139 -6.06 -0.58 -22.27
N TRP A 140 -6.03 -0.29 -20.97
CA TRP A 140 -7.14 -0.57 -20.04
C TRP A 140 -8.18 0.54 -19.92
N TRP A 141 -8.04 1.65 -20.66
CA TRP A 141 -8.90 2.82 -20.52
C TRP A 141 -10.40 2.50 -20.67
N ASP A 142 -10.75 1.75 -21.71
CA ASP A 142 -12.14 1.41 -22.00
C ASP A 142 -12.68 0.36 -21.00
N ALA A 143 -11.84 -0.57 -20.54
CA ALA A 143 -12.19 -1.52 -19.50
C ALA A 143 -12.56 -0.79 -18.18
N VAL A 144 -11.69 0.10 -17.71
CA VAL A 144 -11.94 0.90 -16.51
C VAL A 144 -13.18 1.80 -16.69
N ALA A 145 -13.40 2.34 -17.87
CA ALA A 145 -14.62 3.13 -18.15
C ALA A 145 -15.91 2.30 -18.06
N ARG A 146 -15.87 1.02 -18.48
CA ARG A 146 -16.98 0.07 -18.29
C ARG A 146 -17.23 -0.22 -16.80
N GLU A 147 -16.19 -0.50 -16.03
CA GLU A 147 -16.27 -0.75 -14.59
C GLU A 147 -16.81 0.46 -13.82
N HIS A 148 -16.37 1.66 -14.15
CA HIS A 148 -16.91 2.89 -13.59
C HIS A 148 -18.41 3.07 -13.85
N ARG A 149 -18.87 2.77 -15.05
CA ARG A 149 -20.31 2.78 -15.38
C ARG A 149 -21.08 1.75 -14.57
N ALA A 150 -20.58 0.50 -14.51
CA ALA A 150 -21.19 -0.54 -13.70
C ALA A 150 -21.32 -0.13 -12.23
N CYS A 151 -20.30 0.50 -11.67
CA CYS A 151 -20.31 1.00 -10.29
C CYS A 151 -21.41 2.05 -10.06
N ARG A 152 -21.75 2.86 -11.08
CA ARG A 152 -22.76 3.93 -10.97
C ARG A 152 -24.16 3.49 -11.30
N GLU A 153 -24.33 2.53 -12.20
CA GLU A 153 -25.60 2.18 -12.82
C GLU A 153 -26.13 0.80 -12.39
N THR A 154 -25.26 -0.08 -11.88
CA THR A 154 -25.63 -1.43 -11.50
C THR A 154 -25.03 -1.80 -10.13
N ALA A 155 -24.32 -2.92 -10.05
CA ALA A 155 -23.64 -3.37 -8.83
C ALA A 155 -22.24 -3.85 -9.16
N VAL A 156 -21.34 -3.70 -8.18
CA VAL A 156 -19.95 -4.17 -8.25
C VAL A 156 -19.59 -4.98 -7.01
N LEU A 157 -18.68 -5.94 -7.19
CA LEU A 157 -18.05 -6.68 -6.11
C LEU A 157 -16.56 -6.36 -6.11
N ILE A 158 -16.04 -5.87 -4.97
CA ILE A 158 -14.65 -5.47 -4.83
C ILE A 158 -13.96 -6.36 -3.80
N ASP A 159 -12.88 -7.03 -4.21
CA ASP A 159 -12.04 -7.81 -3.30
C ASP A 159 -11.17 -6.88 -2.44
N GLN A 160 -11.52 -6.76 -1.16
CA GLN A 160 -10.78 -5.97 -0.17
C GLN A 160 -9.95 -6.83 0.79
N THR A 161 -9.66 -8.08 0.43
CA THR A 161 -8.87 -9.00 1.28
C THR A 161 -7.49 -8.45 1.63
N SER A 162 -6.88 -7.65 0.75
CA SER A 162 -5.55 -7.08 0.95
C SER A 162 -5.47 -5.97 2.01
N PHE A 163 -6.60 -5.38 2.41
CA PHE A 163 -6.63 -4.43 3.51
C PHE A 163 -6.45 -5.13 4.86
N ALA A 164 -5.79 -4.47 5.81
CA ALA A 164 -5.68 -4.99 7.17
C ALA A 164 -7.04 -4.99 7.87
N LYS A 165 -7.27 -5.98 8.73
CA LYS A 165 -8.44 -6.07 9.59
C LYS A 165 -7.98 -6.29 11.01
N PHE A 166 -8.51 -5.50 11.92
CA PHE A 166 -8.20 -5.61 13.34
C PHE A 166 -9.49 -5.78 14.14
N ARG A 167 -9.38 -6.51 15.23
CA ARG A 167 -10.43 -6.62 16.25
C ARG A 167 -9.89 -6.04 17.55
N LEU A 168 -10.50 -4.97 18.02
CA LEU A 168 -10.21 -4.38 19.31
C LEU A 168 -11.31 -4.74 20.28
N LYS A 169 -10.97 -5.32 21.44
CA LYS A 169 -11.93 -5.74 22.43
C LYS A 169 -11.44 -5.47 23.86
N GLY A 170 -12.33 -5.00 24.71
CA GLY A 170 -12.09 -4.82 26.13
C GLY A 170 -12.76 -3.58 26.71
N PRO A 171 -12.85 -3.46 28.03
CA PRO A 171 -13.63 -2.42 28.72
C PRO A 171 -13.12 -0.98 28.50
N GLY A 172 -11.94 -0.79 27.91
CA GLY A 172 -11.40 0.51 27.53
C GLY A 172 -11.43 0.81 26.04
N ALA A 173 -11.89 -0.14 25.22
CA ALA A 173 -11.75 -0.09 23.77
C ALA A 173 -12.37 1.17 23.14
N ALA A 174 -13.59 1.53 23.53
CA ALA A 174 -14.25 2.73 23.01
C ALA A 174 -13.48 4.01 23.33
N ARG A 175 -13.07 4.18 24.60
CA ARG A 175 -12.31 5.35 25.05
C ARG A 175 -10.96 5.47 24.33
N ASP A 176 -10.22 4.37 24.28
CA ASP A 176 -8.86 4.40 23.75
C ASP A 176 -8.86 4.57 22.23
N LEU A 177 -9.80 3.94 21.53
CA LEU A 177 -9.98 4.14 20.10
C LEU A 177 -10.43 5.57 19.77
N ASN A 178 -11.39 6.11 20.54
CA ASN A 178 -11.86 7.49 20.35
C ASN A 178 -10.78 8.54 20.64
N ARG A 179 -9.78 8.22 21.46
CA ARG A 179 -8.63 9.10 21.73
C ARG A 179 -7.66 9.22 20.55
N ILE A 180 -7.53 8.16 19.75
CA ILE A 180 -6.56 8.13 18.62
C ILE A 180 -7.22 8.40 17.27
N ALA A 181 -8.53 8.21 17.15
CA ALA A 181 -9.29 8.55 15.97
C ALA A 181 -9.56 10.05 15.89
N ALA A 182 -9.49 10.63 14.68
CA ALA A 182 -9.82 12.04 14.45
C ALA A 182 -11.32 12.32 14.59
N GLY A 183 -12.16 11.34 14.22
CA GLY A 183 -13.62 11.41 14.36
C GLY A 183 -14.12 10.70 15.60
N ASN A 184 -15.34 11.04 16.05
CA ASN A 184 -15.97 10.34 17.15
C ASN A 184 -16.39 8.92 16.73
N VAL A 185 -15.77 7.91 17.33
CA VAL A 185 -16.07 6.49 17.13
C VAL A 185 -16.85 5.87 18.29
N ASP A 186 -17.01 6.61 19.40
CA ASP A 186 -17.85 6.19 20.53
C ASP A 186 -19.33 6.50 20.25
N ARG A 187 -19.91 5.71 19.36
CA ARG A 187 -21.29 5.79 18.87
C ARG A 187 -22.05 4.53 19.23
N ALA A 188 -23.34 4.46 18.93
CA ALA A 188 -24.17 3.30 19.22
C ALA A 188 -23.62 2.02 18.57
N VAL A 189 -23.86 0.86 19.20
CA VAL A 189 -23.57 -0.46 18.64
C VAL A 189 -24.26 -0.59 17.27
N GLY A 190 -23.57 -1.13 16.29
CA GLY A 190 -24.00 -1.22 14.88
C GLY A 190 -23.57 -0.02 14.02
N SER A 191 -22.97 1.03 14.62
CA SER A 191 -22.49 2.19 13.86
C SER A 191 -21.23 1.85 13.05
N LEU A 192 -21.14 2.45 11.86
CA LEU A 192 -19.93 2.53 11.05
C LEU A 192 -19.43 3.97 11.06
N THR A 193 -18.14 4.16 11.27
CA THR A 193 -17.50 5.48 11.26
C THR A 193 -16.24 5.40 10.38
N TYR A 194 -16.23 6.12 9.27
CA TYR A 194 -14.99 6.36 8.52
C TYR A 194 -14.23 7.50 9.18
N THR A 195 -12.97 7.31 9.48
CA THR A 195 -12.12 8.27 10.19
C THR A 195 -10.64 8.09 9.86
N GLN A 196 -9.83 9.05 10.27
CA GLN A 196 -8.38 9.03 10.16
C GLN A 196 -7.75 8.86 11.55
N MET A 197 -6.54 8.29 11.59
CA MET A 197 -5.64 8.41 12.73
C MET A 197 -4.55 9.40 12.38
N LEU A 198 -4.30 10.35 13.29
CA LEU A 198 -3.38 11.45 13.05
C LEU A 198 -2.13 11.32 13.90
N ASN A 199 -1.00 11.77 13.37
CA ASN A 199 0.20 11.99 14.16
C ASN A 199 0.11 13.29 14.97
N ARG A 200 1.12 13.53 15.80
CA ARG A 200 1.16 14.72 16.69
C ARG A 200 1.22 16.05 15.95
N LYS A 201 1.58 16.05 14.67
CA LYS A 201 1.63 17.24 13.81
C LYS A 201 0.34 17.44 13.00
N GLY A 202 -0.67 16.56 13.19
CA GLY A 202 -1.94 16.58 12.45
C GLY A 202 -1.88 15.91 11.07
N GLY A 203 -0.76 15.29 10.70
CA GLY A 203 -0.63 14.50 9.47
C GLY A 203 -1.39 13.17 9.58
N ILE A 204 -1.97 12.71 8.48
CA ILE A 204 -2.71 11.44 8.42
C ILE A 204 -1.72 10.27 8.40
N GLU A 205 -1.79 9.39 9.39
CA GLU A 205 -1.02 8.15 9.44
C GLU A 205 -1.74 7.01 8.73
N CYS A 206 -3.05 6.93 8.88
CA CYS A 206 -3.91 6.01 8.15
C CYS A 206 -5.36 6.51 8.12
N ASP A 207 -6.13 6.01 7.17
CA ASP A 207 -7.58 6.12 7.13
C ASP A 207 -8.20 4.73 7.25
N LEU A 208 -9.35 4.65 7.89
CA LEU A 208 -9.97 3.38 8.21
C LEU A 208 -11.46 3.52 8.51
N THR A 209 -12.16 2.39 8.46
CA THR A 209 -13.56 2.30 8.89
C THR A 209 -13.63 1.53 10.20
N VAL A 210 -14.25 2.13 11.19
CA VAL A 210 -14.51 1.54 12.49
C VAL A 210 -15.96 1.09 12.55
N ALA A 211 -16.19 -0.21 12.80
CA ALA A 211 -17.50 -0.78 13.09
C ALA A 211 -17.60 -1.12 14.57
N ARG A 212 -18.53 -0.51 15.30
CA ARG A 212 -18.83 -0.93 16.69
C ARG A 212 -19.77 -2.12 16.67
N VAL A 213 -19.25 -3.32 16.91
CA VAL A 213 -20.03 -4.58 16.82
C VAL A 213 -20.63 -4.99 18.18
N ALA A 214 -20.08 -4.51 19.28
CA ALA A 214 -20.63 -4.65 20.62
C ALA A 214 -20.20 -3.45 21.47
N GLU A 215 -20.64 -3.38 22.74
CA GLU A 215 -20.34 -2.26 23.64
C GLU A 215 -18.84 -2.02 23.77
N ASP A 216 -18.04 -3.09 23.95
CA ASP A 216 -16.60 -3.07 24.12
C ASP A 216 -15.85 -3.76 22.96
N GLU A 217 -16.44 -3.83 21.78
CA GLU A 217 -15.84 -4.53 20.65
C GLU A 217 -16.00 -3.75 19.35
N PHE A 218 -14.86 -3.58 18.66
CA PHE A 218 -14.75 -2.87 17.40
C PHE A 218 -14.03 -3.72 16.36
N HIS A 219 -14.52 -3.69 15.13
CA HIS A 219 -13.81 -4.14 13.94
C HIS A 219 -13.31 -2.92 13.17
N ILE A 220 -12.05 -2.99 12.74
CA ILE A 220 -11.34 -1.89 12.09
C ILE A 220 -10.72 -2.39 10.80
#